data_8ce6014c10296e2e171ee378ea0c689d
#
_entry.id   8ce6014c10296e2e171ee378ea0c689d
#
_cell.length_a   1.000
_cell.length_b   1.000
_cell.length_c   1.000
_cell.angle_alpha   90.00
_cell.angle_beta   90.00
_cell.angle_gamma   90.00
#
_symmetry.space_group_name_H-M   'P 1'
#
loop_
_entity.id
_entity.type
_entity.pdbx_description
1 polymer ?
#
loop_
_entity_poly.entity_id
_entity_poly.type
_entity_poly.pdbx_seq_one_letter_code
_entity_poly.pdbx_strand_id
1 'polypeptide(L)'
;RMLDKHCTLYQDIVRVPLILAGPGVEAQVNDNLVSNCLDLPVTLASLLGFAPPEGAHGQSLFGPARKTITSSGNGQQFGMFNSRMITDGHLKYVWNLTDIDELYDLDADQGECHNLIRERYDSPALKALRADLYADLKAHGDPFIRHGWLDGQLLGERKHKPWRESQ
;
A
#
# COMPACT_ATOMS: atom_id res chain seq x y z
N ARG A 1 -19.73 4.96 4.69
CA ARG A 1 -19.88 3.63 4.05
C ARG A 1 -20.06 3.85 2.56
N MET A 2 -19.11 3.40 1.76
CA MET A 2 -19.18 3.54 0.31
C MET A 2 -20.08 2.45 -0.26
N LEU A 3 -20.88 2.81 -1.27
CA LEU A 3 -21.76 1.88 -1.98
C LEU A 3 -21.07 1.27 -3.21
N ASP A 4 -19.94 1.83 -3.61
CA ASP A 4 -19.14 1.37 -4.75
C ASP A 4 -17.64 1.49 -4.42
N LYS A 5 -16.83 0.66 -5.04
CA LYS A 5 -15.39 0.60 -4.76
C LYS A 5 -14.60 1.81 -5.27
N HIS A 6 -15.07 2.53 -6.27
CA HIS A 6 -14.35 3.63 -6.91
C HIS A 6 -12.82 3.39 -7.09
N CYS A 7 -12.04 4.46 -7.21
CA CYS A 7 -10.58 4.40 -7.35
C CYS A 7 -9.86 4.70 -6.02
N THR A 8 -10.44 4.31 -4.90
CA THR A 8 -9.87 4.53 -3.57
C THR A 8 -9.16 3.30 -3.04
N LEU A 9 -8.27 3.50 -2.08
CA LEU A 9 -7.45 2.45 -1.48
C LEU A 9 -7.84 2.15 -0.02
N TYR A 10 -9.09 2.40 0.38
CA TYR A 10 -9.57 2.06 1.72
C TYR A 10 -9.57 0.57 1.99
N GLN A 11 -9.43 0.18 3.27
CA GLN A 11 -9.41 -1.22 3.70
C GLN A 11 -10.63 -2.01 3.23
N ASP A 12 -11.81 -1.40 3.23
CA ASP A 12 -13.03 -2.04 2.70
C ASP A 12 -12.93 -2.47 1.22
N ILE A 13 -11.93 -1.95 0.50
CA ILE A 13 -11.69 -2.26 -0.91
C ILE A 13 -10.47 -3.15 -1.10
N VAL A 14 -9.36 -2.85 -0.39
CA VAL A 14 -8.08 -3.53 -0.62
C VAL A 14 -7.89 -4.75 0.25
N ARG A 15 -8.55 -4.85 1.41
CA ARG A 15 -8.49 -5.99 2.31
C ARG A 15 -9.53 -7.03 1.90
N VAL A 16 -9.07 -8.16 1.40
CA VAL A 16 -9.93 -9.27 1.00
C VAL A 16 -9.60 -10.52 1.83
N PRO A 17 -10.59 -11.37 2.16
CA PRO A 17 -10.31 -12.63 2.82
C PRO A 17 -9.51 -13.56 1.91
N LEU A 18 -8.53 -14.25 2.49
CA LEU A 18 -7.75 -15.28 1.82
C LEU A 18 -7.80 -16.57 2.63
N ILE A 19 -8.26 -17.65 1.99
CA ILE A 19 -8.28 -18.99 2.56
C ILE A 19 -7.51 -19.90 1.61
N LEU A 20 -6.49 -20.57 2.15
CA LEU A 20 -5.72 -21.58 1.43
C LEU A 20 -5.91 -22.93 2.12
N ALA A 21 -6.30 -23.95 1.36
CA ALA A 21 -6.48 -25.32 1.85
C ALA A 21 -6.00 -26.33 0.82
N GLY A 22 -5.34 -27.38 1.28
CA GLY A 22 -4.87 -28.46 0.41
C GLY A 22 -3.76 -29.29 1.05
N PRO A 23 -3.26 -30.30 0.33
CA PRO A 23 -2.13 -31.09 0.81
C PRO A 23 -0.91 -30.22 1.09
N GLY A 24 -0.27 -30.41 2.25
CA GLY A 24 0.92 -29.62 2.66
C GLY A 24 0.60 -28.26 3.24
N VAL A 25 -0.67 -27.89 3.40
CA VAL A 25 -1.09 -26.64 4.06
C VAL A 25 -1.55 -26.95 5.48
N GLU A 26 -0.85 -26.43 6.46
CA GLU A 26 -1.23 -26.56 7.87
C GLU A 26 -2.43 -25.69 8.20
N ALA A 27 -3.34 -26.20 9.03
CA ALA A 27 -4.49 -25.43 9.52
C ALA A 27 -4.02 -24.38 10.53
N GLN A 28 -4.04 -23.13 10.16
CA GLN A 28 -3.66 -21.99 11.01
C GLN A 28 -4.43 -20.74 10.62
N VAL A 29 -4.52 -19.79 11.56
CA VAL A 29 -4.88 -18.41 11.26
C VAL A 29 -3.60 -17.61 11.23
N ASN A 30 -3.46 -16.75 10.23
CA ASN A 30 -2.25 -15.98 10.01
C ASN A 30 -2.62 -14.51 9.69
N ASP A 31 -2.08 -13.59 10.47
CA ASP A 31 -2.29 -12.15 10.33
C ASP A 31 -1.18 -11.45 9.54
N ASN A 32 -0.30 -12.21 8.89
CA ASN A 32 0.77 -11.66 8.06
C ASN A 32 0.20 -10.84 6.89
N LEU A 33 0.93 -9.81 6.53
CA LEU A 33 0.62 -9.02 5.33
C LEU A 33 0.84 -9.87 4.07
N VAL A 34 -0.17 -9.92 3.22
CA VAL A 34 -0.18 -10.69 1.98
C VAL A 34 -0.60 -9.80 0.81
N SER A 35 0.22 -9.76 -0.22
CA SER A 35 -0.16 -9.19 -1.51
C SER A 35 -0.70 -10.30 -2.41
N ASN A 36 -2.02 -10.50 -2.42
CA ASN A 36 -2.64 -11.62 -3.12
C ASN A 36 -2.24 -11.71 -4.61
N CYS A 37 -2.20 -10.59 -5.31
CA CYS A 37 -1.84 -10.57 -6.74
C CYS A 37 -0.37 -10.95 -7.00
N LEU A 38 0.53 -10.72 -6.05
CA LEU A 38 1.96 -11.02 -6.21
C LEU A 38 2.34 -12.36 -5.57
N ASP A 39 1.82 -12.63 -4.38
CA ASP A 39 2.28 -13.74 -3.54
C ASP A 39 1.60 -15.07 -3.88
N LEU A 40 0.32 -15.04 -4.30
CA LEU A 40 -0.38 -16.26 -4.68
C LEU A 40 0.24 -16.99 -5.86
N PRO A 41 0.60 -16.33 -6.99
CA PRO A 41 1.25 -17.02 -8.11
C PRO A 41 2.55 -17.73 -7.71
N VAL A 42 3.38 -17.07 -6.89
CA VAL A 42 4.65 -17.63 -6.41
C VAL A 42 4.39 -18.81 -5.45
N THR A 43 3.43 -18.67 -4.56
CA THR A 43 3.04 -19.71 -3.61
C THR A 43 2.50 -20.95 -4.31
N LEU A 44 1.58 -20.77 -5.25
CA LEU A 44 0.98 -21.86 -6.02
C LEU A 44 2.01 -22.56 -6.90
N ALA A 45 2.89 -21.82 -7.56
CA ALA A 45 3.98 -22.41 -8.32
C ALA A 45 4.86 -23.31 -7.43
N SER A 46 5.24 -22.82 -6.24
CA SER A 46 6.01 -23.59 -5.28
C SER A 46 5.30 -24.86 -4.83
N LEU A 47 4.01 -24.79 -4.48
CA LEU A 47 3.21 -25.93 -4.07
C LEU A 47 3.08 -27.00 -5.16
N LEU A 48 3.03 -26.57 -6.40
CA LEU A 48 2.90 -27.45 -7.57
C LEU A 48 4.25 -27.94 -8.11
N GLY A 49 5.36 -27.54 -7.51
CA GLY A 49 6.71 -27.91 -7.93
C GLY A 49 7.20 -27.20 -9.20
N PHE A 50 6.62 -26.06 -9.54
CA PHE A 50 7.05 -25.23 -10.65
C PHE A 50 7.96 -24.09 -10.21
N ALA A 51 8.78 -23.60 -11.10
CA ALA A 51 9.49 -22.35 -10.92
C ALA A 51 8.47 -21.17 -10.89
N PRO A 52 8.70 -20.14 -10.06
CA PRO A 52 7.89 -18.92 -10.14
C PRO A 52 7.93 -18.31 -11.54
N PRO A 53 6.87 -17.58 -11.95
CA PRO A 53 6.87 -16.85 -13.22
C PRO A 53 8.10 -15.93 -13.31
N GLU A 54 8.67 -15.80 -14.51
CA GLU A 54 9.76 -14.87 -14.76
C GLU A 54 9.34 -13.43 -14.43
N GLY A 55 10.18 -12.69 -13.69
CA GLY A 55 9.85 -11.33 -13.26
C GLY A 55 8.83 -11.24 -12.12
N ALA A 56 8.49 -12.37 -11.48
CA ALA A 56 7.60 -12.34 -10.31
C ALA A 56 8.27 -11.64 -9.12
N HIS A 57 7.59 -10.63 -8.55
CA HIS A 57 8.03 -9.89 -7.36
C HIS A 57 7.35 -10.37 -6.08
N GLY A 58 6.53 -11.40 -6.17
CA GLY A 58 5.86 -12.03 -5.03
C GLY A 58 6.80 -12.84 -4.15
N GLN A 59 6.34 -13.14 -2.96
CA GLN A 59 7.00 -14.09 -2.06
C GLN A 59 6.04 -15.19 -1.64
N SER A 60 6.57 -16.36 -1.31
CA SER A 60 5.73 -17.46 -0.83
C SER A 60 5.06 -17.12 0.50
N LEU A 61 3.78 -17.47 0.65
CA LEU A 61 3.04 -17.36 1.92
C LEU A 61 3.62 -18.24 3.04
N PHE A 62 4.44 -19.23 2.69
CA PHE A 62 5.16 -20.08 3.64
C PHE A 62 6.56 -19.53 3.98
N GLY A 63 6.93 -18.40 3.44
CA GLY A 63 8.19 -17.70 3.69
C GLY A 63 8.08 -16.69 4.84
N PRO A 64 9.08 -15.83 5.00
CA PRO A 64 9.05 -14.75 5.98
C PRO A 64 7.92 -13.77 5.69
N ALA A 65 7.32 -13.23 6.76
CA ALA A 65 6.28 -12.21 6.64
C ALA A 65 6.78 -10.95 5.92
N ARG A 66 5.91 -10.33 5.14
CA ARG A 66 6.16 -9.00 4.57
C ARG A 66 6.19 -7.96 5.67
N LYS A 67 7.08 -6.99 5.55
CA LYS A 67 7.10 -5.82 6.43
C LYS A 67 6.07 -4.77 6.01
N THR A 68 5.91 -4.58 4.71
CA THR A 68 5.00 -3.60 4.13
C THR A 68 4.33 -4.15 2.87
N ILE A 69 3.17 -3.59 2.54
CA ILE A 69 2.49 -3.81 1.27
C ILE A 69 2.26 -2.46 0.61
N THR A 70 2.52 -2.41 -0.69
CA THR A 70 2.16 -1.28 -1.56
C THR A 70 1.00 -1.64 -2.47
N SER A 71 0.19 -0.64 -2.82
CA SER A 71 -0.87 -0.77 -3.81
C SER A 71 -1.04 0.53 -4.60
N SER A 72 -1.49 0.39 -5.84
CA SER A 72 -1.68 1.51 -6.77
C SER A 72 -3.14 1.63 -7.18
N GLY A 73 -3.72 2.82 -7.01
CA GLY A 73 -4.99 3.21 -7.59
C GLY A 73 -4.76 4.11 -8.80
N ASN A 74 -5.21 3.68 -9.97
CA ASN A 74 -5.15 4.48 -11.18
C ASN A 74 -6.59 4.73 -11.65
N GLY A 75 -7.06 5.97 -11.52
CA GLY A 75 -8.41 6.35 -11.91
C GLY A 75 -8.60 6.30 -13.42
N GLN A 76 -9.37 5.33 -13.90
CA GLN A 76 -9.61 5.15 -15.32
C GLN A 76 -10.92 5.79 -15.82
N GLN A 77 -11.97 5.84 -15.01
CA GLN A 77 -13.31 6.24 -15.46
C GLN A 77 -13.77 7.62 -14.97
N PHE A 78 -13.27 8.10 -13.82
CA PHE A 78 -13.85 9.25 -13.14
C PHE A 78 -12.85 10.38 -12.87
N GLY A 79 -11.79 10.47 -13.64
CA GLY A 79 -10.83 11.56 -13.51
C GLY A 79 -9.41 11.09 -13.20
N MET A 80 -8.54 12.06 -12.90
CA MET A 80 -7.10 11.85 -12.70
C MET A 80 -6.75 11.46 -11.26
N PHE A 81 -7.58 10.67 -10.60
CA PHE A 81 -7.28 10.18 -9.26
C PHE A 81 -6.23 9.08 -9.34
N ASN A 82 -5.01 9.45 -9.09
CA ASN A 82 -3.90 8.51 -9.01
C ASN A 82 -3.37 8.52 -7.59
N SER A 83 -3.33 7.35 -6.99
CA SER A 83 -2.88 7.18 -5.61
C SER A 83 -1.89 6.04 -5.49
N ARG A 84 -1.01 6.13 -4.51
CA ARG A 84 -0.08 5.07 -4.09
C ARG A 84 -0.20 4.89 -2.60
N MET A 85 -0.38 3.68 -2.17
CA MET A 85 -0.54 3.32 -0.76
C MET A 85 0.61 2.45 -0.30
N ILE A 86 0.99 2.63 0.97
CA ILE A 86 1.82 1.70 1.71
C ILE A 86 1.22 1.46 3.09
N THR A 87 1.32 0.24 3.58
CA THR A 87 0.95 -0.12 4.97
C THR A 87 1.92 -1.14 5.53
N ASP A 88 2.18 -1.04 6.83
CA ASP A 88 2.88 -2.04 7.64
C ASP A 88 1.88 -2.92 8.45
N GLY A 89 0.59 -2.74 8.21
CA GLY A 89 -0.49 -3.43 8.91
C GLY A 89 -1.05 -2.64 10.09
N HIS A 90 -0.31 -1.67 10.63
CA HIS A 90 -0.69 -0.79 11.74
C HIS A 90 -0.95 0.63 11.30
N LEU A 91 -0.04 1.17 10.51
CA LEU A 91 -0.19 2.47 9.86
C LEU A 91 -0.37 2.30 8.36
N LYS A 92 -1.17 3.16 7.79
CA LYS A 92 -1.39 3.23 6.34
C LYS A 92 -1.25 4.65 5.85
N TYR A 93 -0.38 4.82 4.87
CA TYR A 93 -0.19 6.09 4.17
C TYR A 93 -0.66 5.97 2.73
N VAL A 94 -1.43 6.96 2.28
CA VAL A 94 -1.86 7.10 0.88
C VAL A 94 -1.33 8.41 0.33
N TRP A 95 -0.45 8.31 -0.65
CA TRP A 95 0.01 9.44 -1.43
C TRP A 95 -0.99 9.70 -2.55
N ASN A 96 -1.67 10.83 -2.50
CA ASN A 96 -2.61 11.29 -3.51
C ASN A 96 -1.95 12.34 -4.40
N LEU A 97 -1.83 12.06 -5.71
CA LEU A 97 -1.14 12.97 -6.64
C LEU A 97 -1.87 14.30 -6.85
N THR A 98 -3.18 14.30 -6.71
CA THR A 98 -4.05 15.45 -7.02
C THR A 98 -4.91 15.89 -5.85
N ASP A 99 -4.73 15.28 -4.68
CA ASP A 99 -5.49 15.57 -3.48
C ASP A 99 -4.58 15.56 -2.23
N ILE A 100 -5.18 15.79 -1.08
CA ILE A 100 -4.49 15.70 0.22
C ILE A 100 -4.12 14.24 0.49
N ASP A 101 -2.90 14.01 0.93
CA ASP A 101 -2.45 12.71 1.39
C ASP A 101 -3.27 12.22 2.59
N GLU A 102 -3.26 10.91 2.80
CA GLU A 102 -3.98 10.29 3.89
C GLU A 102 -3.03 9.47 4.77
N LEU A 103 -3.27 9.53 6.07
CA LEU A 103 -2.57 8.71 7.06
C LEU A 103 -3.59 8.16 8.05
N TYR A 104 -3.63 6.84 8.21
CA TYR A 104 -4.54 6.16 9.11
C TYR A 104 -3.80 5.27 10.09
N ASP A 105 -4.30 5.23 11.33
CA ASP A 105 -3.89 4.30 12.37
C ASP A 105 -4.91 3.15 12.37
N LEU A 106 -4.55 2.04 11.75
CA LEU A 106 -5.47 0.91 11.54
C LEU A 106 -5.81 0.16 12.83
N ASP A 107 -5.00 0.29 13.87
CA ASP A 107 -5.27 -0.31 15.17
C ASP A 107 -6.36 0.46 15.92
N ALA A 108 -6.33 1.79 15.81
CA ALA A 108 -7.28 2.68 16.50
C ALA A 108 -8.51 3.00 15.64
N ASP A 109 -8.36 3.03 14.32
CA ASP A 109 -9.38 3.44 13.35
C ASP A 109 -9.44 2.49 12.15
N GLN A 110 -9.97 1.29 12.37
CA GLN A 110 -10.15 0.28 11.31
C GLN A 110 -11.06 0.74 10.17
N GLY A 111 -11.91 1.72 10.42
CA GLY A 111 -12.84 2.28 9.44
C GLY A 111 -12.25 3.41 8.59
N GLU A 112 -11.01 3.82 8.89
CA GLU A 112 -10.31 4.92 8.18
C GLU A 112 -11.15 6.21 8.10
N CYS A 113 -11.79 6.53 9.21
CA CYS A 113 -12.68 7.69 9.32
C CYS A 113 -11.92 8.97 9.72
N HIS A 114 -10.68 8.84 10.21
CA HIS A 114 -9.91 9.94 10.76
C HIS A 114 -8.53 10.06 10.10
N ASN A 115 -8.43 10.99 9.15
CA ASN A 115 -7.17 11.24 8.46
C ASN A 115 -6.19 12.03 9.35
N LEU A 116 -5.15 11.37 9.83
CA LEU A 116 -4.12 11.89 10.72
C LEU A 116 -3.02 12.68 9.99
N ILE A 117 -3.09 12.87 8.68
CA ILE A 117 -2.00 13.46 7.91
C ILE A 117 -1.61 14.85 8.41
N ARG A 118 -2.58 15.68 8.83
CA ARG A 118 -2.32 17.02 9.32
C ARG A 118 -1.61 17.02 10.68
N GLU A 119 -2.03 16.10 11.55
CA GLU A 119 -1.55 16.00 12.91
C GLU A 119 -0.17 15.36 12.99
N ARG A 120 0.11 14.38 12.11
CA ARG A 120 1.32 13.57 12.13
C ARG A 120 2.22 13.78 10.90
N TYR A 121 2.08 14.90 10.20
CA TYR A 121 2.80 15.17 8.93
C TYR A 121 4.33 15.05 9.05
N ASP A 122 4.88 15.55 10.13
CA ASP A 122 6.33 15.55 10.40
C ASP A 122 6.80 14.34 11.24
N SER A 123 5.91 13.38 11.51
CA SER A 123 6.23 12.22 12.36
C SER A 123 7.30 11.33 11.73
N PRO A 124 8.18 10.73 12.55
CA PRO A 124 9.18 9.77 12.06
C PRO A 124 8.55 8.57 11.34
N ALA A 125 7.39 8.10 11.82
CA ALA A 125 6.68 6.96 11.24
C ALA A 125 6.20 7.27 9.81
N LEU A 126 5.60 8.45 9.57
CA LEU A 126 5.20 8.86 8.23
C LEU A 126 6.40 9.02 7.30
N LYS A 127 7.51 9.58 7.79
CA LYS A 127 8.75 9.73 7.01
C LYS A 127 9.31 8.37 6.59
N ALA A 128 9.26 7.37 7.48
CA ALA A 128 9.68 6.01 7.16
C ALA A 128 8.78 5.39 6.09
N LEU A 129 7.44 5.45 6.24
CA LEU A 129 6.51 4.94 5.24
C LEU A 129 6.68 5.61 3.87
N ARG A 130 6.93 6.93 3.82
CA ARG A 130 7.22 7.64 2.57
C ARG A 130 8.51 7.17 1.92
N ALA A 131 9.56 6.96 2.70
CA ALA A 131 10.83 6.47 2.19
C ALA A 131 10.71 5.03 1.64
N ASP A 132 9.99 4.17 2.34
CA ASP A 132 9.75 2.79 1.92
C ASP A 132 8.87 2.75 0.65
N LEU A 133 7.81 3.57 0.59
CA LEU A 133 6.98 3.70 -0.61
C LEU A 133 7.81 4.19 -1.80
N TYR A 134 8.63 5.21 -1.61
CA TYR A 134 9.51 5.72 -2.66
C TYR A 134 10.48 4.65 -3.17
N ALA A 135 11.09 3.91 -2.26
CA ALA A 135 12.02 2.84 -2.61
C ALA A 135 11.34 1.74 -3.44
N ASP A 136 10.13 1.33 -3.03
CA ASP A 136 9.33 0.33 -3.74
C ASP A 136 8.92 0.82 -5.13
N LEU A 137 8.36 2.02 -5.24
CA LEU A 137 7.95 2.61 -6.51
C LEU A 137 9.13 2.75 -7.47
N LYS A 138 10.31 3.12 -6.95
CA LYS A 138 11.54 3.23 -7.74
C LYS A 138 12.02 1.86 -8.23
N ALA A 139 12.02 0.86 -7.36
CA ALA A 139 12.42 -0.50 -7.72
C ALA A 139 11.55 -1.10 -8.83
N HIS A 140 10.26 -0.74 -8.86
CA HIS A 140 9.29 -1.22 -9.85
C HIS A 140 9.08 -0.27 -11.03
N GLY A 141 9.83 0.83 -11.11
CA GLY A 141 9.79 1.76 -12.24
C GLY A 141 8.47 2.51 -12.39
N ASP A 142 7.82 2.85 -11.28
CA ASP A 142 6.55 3.59 -11.30
C ASP A 142 6.68 4.89 -12.08
N PRO A 143 5.75 5.18 -13.02
CA PRO A 143 5.85 6.34 -13.90
C PRO A 143 5.81 7.68 -13.16
N PHE A 144 5.17 7.76 -12.00
CA PHE A 144 5.00 9.01 -11.27
C PHE A 144 6.27 9.50 -10.57
N ILE A 145 7.21 8.60 -10.28
CA ILE A 145 8.49 8.99 -9.65
C ILE A 145 9.64 9.14 -10.64
N ARG A 146 9.37 9.06 -11.96
CA ARG A 146 10.41 9.27 -12.99
C ARG A 146 10.82 10.73 -13.14
N HIS A 147 10.04 11.66 -12.63
CA HIS A 147 10.24 13.09 -12.76
C HIS A 147 10.42 13.71 -11.37
N GLY A 148 11.60 14.18 -11.04
CA GLY A 148 12.02 14.64 -9.72
C GLY A 148 11.14 15.68 -9.01
N TRP A 149 10.09 16.19 -9.65
CA TRP A 149 9.10 17.03 -9.02
C TRP A 149 8.16 16.26 -8.09
N LEU A 150 7.68 15.10 -8.52
CA LEU A 150 6.79 14.24 -7.73
C LEU A 150 7.56 13.50 -6.61
N ASP A 151 8.82 13.16 -6.84
CA ASP A 151 9.71 12.58 -5.85
C ASP A 151 9.81 13.49 -4.61
N GLY A 152 10.05 14.79 -4.83
CA GLY A 152 10.13 15.76 -3.76
C GLY A 152 8.82 15.97 -2.99
N GLN A 153 7.67 15.73 -3.63
CA GLN A 153 6.38 15.74 -2.95
C GLN A 153 6.22 14.51 -2.04
N LEU A 154 6.47 13.32 -2.57
CA LEU A 154 6.35 12.07 -1.82
C LEU A 154 7.28 12.06 -0.61
N LEU A 155 8.54 12.44 -0.78
CA LEU A 155 9.53 12.45 0.30
C LEU A 155 9.33 13.61 1.30
N GLY A 156 8.43 14.55 0.99
CA GLY A 156 8.18 15.70 1.86
C GLY A 156 9.32 16.71 1.90
N GLU A 157 10.21 16.69 0.91
CA GLU A 157 11.34 17.62 0.81
C GLU A 157 10.89 19.05 0.47
N ARG A 158 9.70 19.19 -0.06
CA ARG A 158 9.07 20.49 -0.31
C ARG A 158 8.34 20.94 0.95
N LYS A 159 8.71 22.11 1.45
CA LYS A 159 8.12 22.77 2.64
C LYS A 159 6.66 23.22 2.43
N HIS A 160 5.98 22.74 1.42
CA HIS A 160 4.62 23.16 1.11
C HIS A 160 3.63 22.12 1.61
N LYS A 161 3.09 22.38 2.79
CA LYS A 161 1.96 21.60 3.29
C LYS A 161 0.74 21.89 2.42
N PRO A 162 -0.05 20.87 2.02
CA PRO A 162 -1.20 21.05 1.14
C PRO A 162 -2.37 21.81 1.80
N TRP A 163 -2.24 22.22 3.05
CA TRP A 163 -3.19 23.06 3.76
C TRP A 163 -2.48 24.31 4.29
N ARG A 164 -3.22 25.41 4.35
CA ARG A 164 -2.72 26.63 4.99
C ARG A 164 -2.66 26.42 6.49
N GLU A 165 -1.52 26.69 7.09
CA GLU A 165 -1.46 26.86 8.53
C GLU A 165 -2.30 28.09 8.88
N SER A 166 -3.29 27.94 9.77
CA SER A 166 -3.98 29.10 10.36
C SER A 166 -2.93 29.95 11.05
N GLN A 167 -2.74 31.16 10.55
CA GLN A 167 -1.92 32.21 11.21
C GLN A 167 -2.54 32.60 12.54
#